data_dffc0b3f5cf5bf1c928fbfe8a8080c6a
#
_entry.id   dffc0b3f5cf5bf1c928fbfe8a8080c6a
#
_cell.length_a   1.000
_cell.length_b   1.000
_cell.length_c   1.000
_cell.angle_alpha   90.00
_cell.angle_beta   90.00
_cell.angle_gamma   90.00
#
_symmetry.space_group_name_H-M   'P 1'
#
loop_
_entity.id
_entity.type
_entity.pdbx_description
1 polymer ?
#
loop_
_entity_poly.entity_id
_entity_poly.type
_entity_poly.pdbx_seq_one_letter_code
_entity_poly.pdbx_strand_id
1 'polypeptide(L)'
;MKTLILSDLHLGSRHSNIALLNEVLDRESFDRLILNGDTIHHVNMRKMAMPHWQLLDRFREIGKSRELVLVRGNHDHGTDYLPGTPTDRLSTANVLPGLLGVPMREDYQLQVNGHRYLVMHGDRFDPTMSYPVVTEVAYFCYQFTTKINKKLAKWLKKKSKKWGGLLEIVRKNSIAHAQKGNIPGIITGHTHFAENLHEDEIHYVNSGSWTENLCSYLLADEHDITLHHLPD
;
A
#
# COMPACT_ATOMS: atom_id res chain seq x y z
N MET A 1 -9.12 -14.34 15.26
CA MET A 1 -9.69 -13.42 14.23
C MET A 1 -8.67 -13.32 13.11
N LYS A 2 -9.06 -13.69 11.87
CA LYS A 2 -8.19 -13.71 10.70
C LYS A 2 -8.26 -12.37 9.94
N THR A 3 -7.13 -11.77 9.65
CA THR A 3 -7.02 -10.47 8.99
C THR A 3 -6.31 -10.62 7.65
N LEU A 4 -6.94 -10.15 6.58
CA LEU A 4 -6.32 -9.99 5.26
C LEU A 4 -5.78 -8.56 5.15
N ILE A 5 -4.51 -8.40 4.76
CA ILE A 5 -3.87 -7.08 4.60
C ILE A 5 -3.40 -6.94 3.15
N LEU A 6 -3.89 -5.92 2.50
CA LEU A 6 -3.56 -5.55 1.13
C LEU A 6 -3.00 -4.13 1.12
N SER A 7 -1.96 -3.86 0.33
CA SER A 7 -1.47 -2.49 0.09
C SER A 7 -1.13 -2.26 -1.38
N ASP A 8 -0.96 -1.01 -1.75
CA ASP A 8 -0.46 -0.62 -3.07
C ASP A 8 -1.28 -1.23 -4.23
N LEU A 9 -2.62 -1.14 -4.09
CA LEU A 9 -3.57 -1.64 -5.09
C LEU A 9 -3.57 -0.76 -6.33
N HIS A 10 -3.37 0.54 -6.14
CA HIS A 10 -3.36 1.56 -7.19
C HIS A 10 -4.51 1.43 -8.19
N LEU A 11 -5.74 1.32 -7.67
CA LEU A 11 -6.94 1.21 -8.50
C LEU A 11 -7.04 2.43 -9.44
N GLY A 12 -7.30 2.15 -10.71
CA GLY A 12 -7.23 3.15 -11.78
C GLY A 12 -5.92 3.12 -12.57
N SER A 13 -4.88 2.43 -12.08
CA SER A 13 -3.69 2.10 -12.85
C SER A 13 -3.97 0.94 -13.81
N ARG A 14 -3.42 1.00 -15.03
CA ARG A 14 -3.45 -0.12 -15.98
C ARG A 14 -2.63 -1.33 -15.52
N HIS A 15 -1.83 -1.15 -14.48
CA HIS A 15 -0.95 -2.18 -13.92
C HIS A 15 -1.57 -2.88 -12.71
N SER A 16 -2.68 -2.36 -12.17
CA SER A 16 -3.39 -2.97 -11.06
C SER A 16 -4.01 -4.31 -11.48
N ASN A 17 -3.68 -5.38 -10.77
CA ASN A 17 -4.12 -6.73 -11.10
C ASN A 17 -5.46 -7.06 -10.41
N ILE A 18 -6.56 -6.56 -11.01
CA ILE A 18 -7.92 -6.71 -10.46
C ILE A 18 -8.38 -8.17 -10.43
N ALA A 19 -7.95 -8.98 -11.42
CA ALA A 19 -8.35 -10.37 -11.49
C ALA A 19 -7.81 -11.16 -10.29
N LEU A 20 -6.50 -11.08 -10.05
CA LEU A 20 -5.87 -11.73 -8.90
C LEU A 20 -6.39 -11.19 -7.56
N LEU A 21 -6.71 -9.89 -7.46
CA LEU A 21 -7.34 -9.32 -6.27
C LEU A 21 -8.69 -9.99 -5.97
N ASN A 22 -9.53 -10.16 -6.99
CA ASN A 22 -10.80 -10.85 -6.84
C ASN A 22 -10.62 -12.32 -6.45
N GLU A 23 -9.67 -13.03 -7.06
CA GLU A 23 -9.36 -14.42 -6.71
C GLU A 23 -8.96 -14.56 -5.23
N VAL A 24 -8.11 -13.66 -4.71
CA VAL A 24 -7.73 -13.69 -3.30
C VAL A 24 -8.91 -13.40 -2.38
N LEU A 25 -9.75 -12.41 -2.71
CA LEU A 25 -10.94 -12.10 -1.93
C LEU A 25 -11.99 -13.23 -1.95
N ASP A 26 -12.01 -14.07 -3.00
CA ASP A 26 -12.89 -15.25 -3.09
C ASP A 26 -12.31 -16.44 -2.34
N ARG A 27 -10.98 -16.62 -2.41
CA ARG A 27 -10.29 -17.76 -1.84
C ARG A 27 -10.09 -17.67 -0.34
N GLU A 28 -9.72 -16.47 0.15
CA GLU A 28 -9.35 -16.31 1.54
C GLU A 28 -10.55 -16.08 2.45
N SER A 29 -10.58 -16.82 3.55
CA SER A 29 -11.53 -16.56 4.64
C SER A 29 -10.88 -15.57 5.62
N PHE A 30 -11.54 -14.47 5.93
CA PHE A 30 -11.08 -13.46 6.87
C PHE A 30 -12.24 -12.76 7.57
N ASP A 31 -11.99 -12.26 8.77
CA ASP A 31 -12.94 -11.47 9.57
C ASP A 31 -12.72 -9.97 9.39
N ARG A 32 -11.48 -9.58 9.04
CA ARG A 32 -11.05 -8.20 8.84
C ARG A 32 -10.28 -8.05 7.53
N LEU A 33 -10.56 -6.96 6.82
CA LEU A 33 -9.77 -6.49 5.68
C LEU A 33 -9.09 -5.17 6.04
N ILE A 34 -7.76 -5.11 5.90
CA ILE A 34 -6.98 -3.86 6.01
C ILE A 34 -6.49 -3.46 4.63
N LEU A 35 -6.92 -2.30 4.15
CA LEU A 35 -6.35 -1.63 2.99
C LEU A 35 -5.26 -0.68 3.51
N ASN A 36 -3.99 -1.10 3.36
CA ASN A 36 -2.83 -0.44 3.97
C ASN A 36 -2.19 0.58 3.04
N GLY A 37 -2.97 1.54 2.58
CA GLY A 37 -2.52 2.66 1.77
C GLY A 37 -2.41 2.37 0.27
N ASP A 38 -2.37 3.45 -0.49
CA ASP A 38 -2.29 3.46 -1.95
C ASP A 38 -3.38 2.59 -2.61
N THR A 39 -4.59 2.68 -2.06
CA THR A 39 -5.76 1.98 -2.57
C THR A 39 -6.13 2.47 -3.97
N ILE A 40 -6.04 3.78 -4.21
CA ILE A 40 -6.27 4.38 -5.53
C ILE A 40 -4.97 4.95 -6.11
N HIS A 41 -4.83 4.92 -7.44
CA HIS A 41 -3.62 5.41 -8.10
C HIS A 41 -3.58 6.92 -8.28
N HIS A 42 -4.75 7.53 -8.52
CA HIS A 42 -4.84 8.95 -8.80
C HIS A 42 -6.24 9.46 -8.52
N VAL A 43 -6.31 10.68 -8.00
CA VAL A 43 -7.57 11.40 -7.73
C VAL A 43 -8.49 11.51 -8.94
N ASN A 44 -7.94 11.49 -10.15
CA ASN A 44 -8.76 11.57 -11.36
C ASN A 44 -9.47 10.24 -11.65
N MET A 45 -10.48 9.94 -10.83
CA MET A 45 -11.31 8.75 -10.93
C MET A 45 -12.06 8.62 -12.26
N ARG A 46 -12.12 9.68 -13.10
CA ARG A 46 -12.76 9.64 -14.42
C ARG A 46 -12.13 8.63 -15.39
N LYS A 47 -10.87 8.25 -15.14
CA LYS A 47 -10.15 7.26 -15.96
C LYS A 47 -10.23 5.84 -15.41
N MET A 48 -10.93 5.62 -14.30
CA MET A 48 -11.11 4.29 -13.74
C MET A 48 -12.08 3.48 -14.60
N ALA A 49 -11.61 2.32 -15.08
CA ALA A 49 -12.46 1.37 -15.78
C ALA A 49 -13.42 0.66 -14.81
N MET A 50 -14.53 0.11 -15.33
CA MET A 50 -15.57 -0.55 -14.52
C MET A 50 -15.04 -1.61 -13.54
N PRO A 51 -14.07 -2.47 -13.87
CA PRO A 51 -13.57 -3.46 -12.91
C PRO A 51 -12.99 -2.85 -11.62
N HIS A 52 -12.37 -1.67 -11.68
CA HIS A 52 -11.87 -0.97 -10.50
C HIS A 52 -13.02 -0.45 -9.61
N TRP A 53 -14.08 0.09 -10.22
CA TRP A 53 -15.28 0.53 -9.50
C TRP A 53 -15.99 -0.63 -8.84
N GLN A 54 -16.12 -1.77 -9.54
CA GLN A 54 -16.71 -3.00 -9.00
C GLN A 54 -15.92 -3.51 -7.79
N LEU A 55 -14.59 -3.40 -7.81
CA LEU A 55 -13.76 -3.80 -6.68
C LEU A 55 -13.92 -2.84 -5.48
N LEU A 56 -14.03 -1.53 -5.70
CA LEU A 56 -14.34 -0.58 -4.62
C LEU A 56 -15.72 -0.86 -4.01
N ASP A 57 -16.71 -1.16 -4.84
CA ASP A 57 -18.03 -1.55 -4.35
C ASP A 57 -17.97 -2.87 -3.55
N ARG A 58 -17.18 -3.84 -4.01
CA ARG A 58 -16.92 -5.08 -3.27
C ARG A 58 -16.29 -4.82 -1.89
N PHE A 59 -15.31 -3.93 -1.79
CA PHE A 59 -14.74 -3.56 -0.48
C PHE A 59 -15.80 -2.92 0.43
N ARG A 60 -16.65 -2.06 -0.12
CA ARG A 60 -17.76 -1.49 0.64
C ARG A 60 -18.73 -2.56 1.14
N GLU A 61 -19.08 -3.55 0.32
CA GLU A 61 -19.95 -4.67 0.73
C GLU A 61 -19.27 -5.55 1.81
N ILE A 62 -17.95 -5.79 1.69
CA ILE A 62 -17.16 -6.45 2.74
C ILE A 62 -17.29 -5.68 4.06
N GLY A 63 -17.16 -4.36 4.02
CA GLY A 63 -17.28 -3.50 5.21
C GLY A 63 -18.64 -3.51 5.90
N LYS A 64 -19.70 -3.99 5.24
CA LYS A 64 -21.02 -4.16 5.86
C LYS A 64 -21.13 -5.43 6.72
N SER A 65 -20.34 -6.45 6.43
CA SER A 65 -20.40 -7.76 7.07
C SER A 65 -19.17 -8.15 7.87
N ARG A 66 -18.04 -7.45 7.64
CA ARG A 66 -16.74 -7.68 8.26
C ARG A 66 -16.10 -6.35 8.62
N GLU A 67 -15.07 -6.37 9.45
CA GLU A 67 -14.31 -5.16 9.74
C GLU A 67 -13.47 -4.73 8.52
N LEU A 68 -13.72 -3.52 8.03
CA LEU A 68 -12.91 -2.88 7.00
C LEU A 68 -12.12 -1.73 7.62
N VAL A 69 -10.80 -1.77 7.48
CA VAL A 69 -9.88 -0.72 7.94
C VAL A 69 -9.21 -0.10 6.74
N LEU A 70 -9.27 1.22 6.65
CA LEU A 70 -8.62 2.00 5.62
C LEU A 70 -7.48 2.81 6.24
N VAL A 71 -6.24 2.46 5.89
CA VAL A 71 -5.03 3.20 6.25
C VAL A 71 -4.63 4.07 5.07
N ARG A 72 -4.17 5.27 5.34
CA ARG A 72 -3.78 6.25 4.35
C ARG A 72 -2.45 5.89 3.69
N GLY A 73 -2.38 6.01 2.35
CA GLY A 73 -1.15 6.04 1.57
C GLY A 73 -0.92 7.42 0.92
N ASN A 74 0.24 7.61 0.31
CA ASN A 74 0.58 8.89 -0.34
C ASN A 74 -0.24 9.16 -1.63
N HIS A 75 -0.77 8.14 -2.28
CA HIS A 75 -1.67 8.28 -3.43
C HIS A 75 -3.13 8.50 -3.03
N ASP A 76 -3.51 8.15 -1.81
CA ASP A 76 -4.88 8.32 -1.31
C ASP A 76 -5.18 9.76 -0.91
N HIS A 77 -4.14 10.61 -0.80
CA HIS A 77 -4.32 12.06 -0.74
C HIS A 77 -4.61 12.59 -2.13
N GLY A 78 -5.58 13.45 -2.25
CA GLY A 78 -5.65 14.31 -3.40
C GLY A 78 -4.36 15.11 -3.56
N THR A 79 -4.06 15.50 -4.78
CA THR A 79 -2.93 16.39 -5.11
C THR A 79 -3.11 17.80 -4.52
N ASP A 80 -3.55 17.88 -3.29
CA ASP A 80 -3.71 19.11 -2.51
C ASP A 80 -2.37 19.79 -2.21
N TYR A 81 -1.27 19.19 -2.68
CA TYR A 81 0.08 19.76 -2.63
C TYR A 81 0.47 20.62 -3.84
N LEU A 82 -0.46 20.98 -4.72
CA LEU A 82 -0.18 22.05 -5.66
C LEU A 82 -0.37 23.40 -4.94
N PRO A 83 0.72 24.18 -4.71
CA PRO A 83 0.59 25.49 -4.06
C PRO A 83 -0.39 26.36 -4.82
N GLY A 84 -1.48 26.79 -4.17
CA GLY A 84 -2.46 27.71 -4.75
C GLY A 84 -3.78 27.08 -5.22
N THR A 85 -4.01 25.77 -5.05
CA THR A 85 -5.35 25.19 -5.25
C THR A 85 -6.18 25.27 -3.97
N PRO A 86 -7.46 25.69 -4.04
CA PRO A 86 -8.36 25.66 -2.88
C PRO A 86 -8.55 24.21 -2.41
N THR A 87 -8.05 23.90 -1.21
CA THR A 87 -7.93 22.56 -0.63
C THR A 87 -9.24 21.94 -0.15
N ASP A 88 -10.34 22.66 -0.22
CA ASP A 88 -11.54 22.37 0.57
C ASP A 88 -12.70 21.71 -0.17
N ARG A 89 -12.60 21.44 -1.49
CA ARG A 89 -13.79 20.97 -2.22
C ARG A 89 -13.78 19.57 -2.79
N LEU A 90 -12.64 18.90 -2.99
CA LEU A 90 -12.58 17.53 -3.52
C LEU A 90 -11.27 16.81 -3.13
N SER A 91 -10.90 16.84 -1.86
CA SER A 91 -9.81 16.00 -1.36
C SER A 91 -10.24 14.53 -1.47
N THR A 92 -9.44 13.69 -2.14
CA THR A 92 -9.63 12.23 -2.14
C THR A 92 -9.52 11.65 -0.74
N ALA A 93 -8.87 12.35 0.18
CA ALA A 93 -8.91 12.03 1.61
C ALA A 93 -10.35 11.88 2.14
N ASN A 94 -11.33 12.53 1.51
CA ASN A 94 -12.74 12.42 1.86
C ASN A 94 -13.55 11.54 0.89
N VAL A 95 -13.09 11.38 -0.35
CA VAL A 95 -13.83 10.60 -1.36
C VAL A 95 -13.76 9.11 -1.08
N LEU A 96 -12.56 8.58 -0.86
CA LEU A 96 -12.38 7.14 -0.62
C LEU A 96 -13.08 6.68 0.68
N PRO A 97 -12.97 7.38 1.83
CA PRO A 97 -13.77 7.11 3.02
C PRO A 97 -15.27 7.14 2.77
N GLY A 98 -15.75 8.12 2.02
CA GLY A 98 -17.17 8.25 1.66
C GLY A 98 -17.67 7.10 0.77
N LEU A 99 -16.85 6.63 -0.17
CA LEU A 99 -17.17 5.50 -1.03
C LEU A 99 -17.21 4.18 -0.27
N LEU A 100 -16.24 3.97 0.62
CA LEU A 100 -16.11 2.72 1.39
C LEU A 100 -16.98 2.70 2.66
N GLY A 101 -17.44 3.84 3.13
CA GLY A 101 -18.23 3.96 4.36
C GLY A 101 -17.44 3.80 5.65
N VAL A 102 -16.11 3.96 5.60
CA VAL A 102 -15.22 3.83 6.75
C VAL A 102 -14.23 5.00 6.82
N PRO A 103 -13.82 5.46 8.02
CA PRO A 103 -12.85 6.54 8.14
C PRO A 103 -11.46 6.09 7.69
N MET A 104 -10.71 6.99 7.06
CA MET A 104 -9.30 6.81 6.76
C MET A 104 -8.47 7.13 8.01
N ARG A 105 -7.51 6.28 8.32
CA ARG A 105 -6.63 6.38 9.48
C ARG A 105 -5.18 6.57 9.04
N GLU A 106 -4.37 7.23 9.85
CA GLU A 106 -2.92 7.34 9.62
C GLU A 106 -2.20 6.01 9.88
N ASP A 107 -2.69 5.28 10.87
CA ASP A 107 -2.18 3.97 11.27
C ASP A 107 -3.29 3.12 11.92
N TYR A 108 -2.99 1.85 12.13
CA TYR A 108 -3.86 0.92 12.82
C TYR A 108 -3.05 -0.02 13.71
N GLN A 109 -3.55 -0.33 14.90
CA GLN A 109 -2.91 -1.29 15.80
C GLN A 109 -3.54 -2.67 15.65
N LEU A 110 -2.72 -3.65 15.27
CA LEU A 110 -3.10 -5.05 15.13
C LEU A 110 -2.47 -5.87 16.25
N GLN A 111 -3.22 -6.81 16.82
CA GLN A 111 -2.70 -7.79 17.78
C GLN A 111 -2.49 -9.13 17.11
N VAL A 112 -1.28 -9.69 17.20
CA VAL A 112 -0.92 -11.02 16.70
C VAL A 112 -0.04 -11.70 17.73
N ASN A 113 -0.40 -12.89 18.15
CA ASN A 113 0.34 -13.68 19.15
C ASN A 113 0.66 -12.91 20.45
N GLY A 114 -0.30 -12.11 20.94
CA GLY A 114 -0.10 -11.26 22.12
C GLY A 114 0.80 -10.05 21.89
N HIS A 115 1.39 -9.89 20.72
CA HIS A 115 2.23 -8.75 20.36
C HIS A 115 1.45 -7.70 19.57
N ARG A 116 1.78 -6.44 19.83
CA ARG A 116 1.20 -5.29 19.13
C ARG A 116 2.00 -4.98 17.86
N TYR A 117 1.31 -4.92 16.73
CA TYR A 117 1.85 -4.48 15.46
C TYR A 117 1.28 -3.13 15.07
N LEU A 118 2.13 -2.24 14.59
CA LEU A 118 1.72 -0.99 13.97
C LEU A 118 1.58 -1.20 12.46
N VAL A 119 0.36 -1.04 11.94
CA VAL A 119 0.07 -1.10 10.51
C VAL A 119 0.01 0.33 9.98
N MET A 120 0.87 0.66 9.02
CA MET A 120 0.90 1.97 8.38
C MET A 120 1.48 1.84 6.98
N HIS A 121 1.18 2.79 6.08
CA HIS A 121 1.62 2.65 4.69
C HIS A 121 3.15 2.67 4.53
N GLY A 122 3.83 3.58 5.21
CA GLY A 122 5.30 3.63 5.20
C GLY A 122 5.89 4.79 4.39
N ASP A 123 5.09 5.56 3.66
CA ASP A 123 5.49 6.73 2.88
C ASP A 123 6.24 7.78 3.71
N ARG A 124 5.84 7.97 4.98
CA ARG A 124 6.53 8.89 5.91
C ARG A 124 7.99 8.52 6.21
N PHE A 125 8.37 7.28 5.97
CA PHE A 125 9.75 6.80 6.18
C PHE A 125 10.62 6.95 4.94
N ASP A 126 10.02 7.35 3.82
CA ASP A 126 10.69 7.61 2.57
C ASP A 126 11.17 9.08 2.51
N PRO A 127 12.48 9.34 2.60
CA PRO A 127 12.99 10.71 2.56
C PRO A 127 12.71 11.43 1.23
N THR A 128 12.43 10.68 0.16
CA THR A 128 12.13 11.29 -1.15
C THR A 128 10.75 11.94 -1.18
N MET A 129 9.84 11.51 -0.31
CA MET A 129 8.50 12.12 -0.17
C MET A 129 8.56 13.57 0.33
N SER A 130 9.67 13.97 0.99
CA SER A 130 9.92 15.36 1.40
C SER A 130 10.30 16.27 0.23
N TYR A 131 10.57 15.71 -0.95
CA TYR A 131 10.98 16.45 -2.15
C TYR A 131 10.07 16.09 -3.34
N PRO A 132 8.85 16.63 -3.42
CA PRO A 132 7.83 16.23 -4.41
C PRO A 132 8.33 16.40 -5.87
N VAL A 133 9.17 17.41 -6.16
CA VAL A 133 9.74 17.61 -7.50
C VAL A 133 10.65 16.46 -7.93
N VAL A 134 11.42 15.88 -6.99
CA VAL A 134 12.30 14.74 -7.29
C VAL A 134 11.47 13.49 -7.58
N THR A 135 10.38 13.31 -6.87
CA THR A 135 9.47 12.18 -7.05
C THR A 135 8.75 12.27 -8.39
N GLU A 136 8.25 13.45 -8.79
CA GLU A 136 7.62 13.66 -10.09
C GLU A 136 8.57 13.42 -11.26
N VAL A 137 9.81 13.93 -11.17
CA VAL A 137 10.83 13.73 -12.20
C VAL A 137 11.21 12.24 -12.30
N ALA A 138 11.40 11.55 -11.18
CA ALA A 138 11.70 10.12 -11.18
C ALA A 138 10.54 9.31 -11.76
N TYR A 139 9.29 9.63 -11.42
CA TYR A 139 8.10 9.02 -11.98
C TYR A 139 7.96 9.27 -13.49
N PHE A 140 8.19 10.50 -13.94
CA PHE A 140 8.16 10.84 -15.37
C PHE A 140 9.23 10.06 -16.15
N CYS A 141 10.47 10.00 -15.64
CA CYS A 141 11.55 9.20 -16.23
C CYS A 141 11.20 7.71 -16.28
N TYR A 142 10.61 7.16 -15.23
CA TYR A 142 10.16 5.77 -15.19
C TYR A 142 9.05 5.51 -16.22
N GLN A 143 8.02 6.35 -16.29
CA GLN A 143 6.95 6.26 -17.27
C GLN A 143 7.46 6.35 -18.72
N PHE A 144 8.45 7.22 -18.95
CA PHE A 144 9.06 7.37 -20.26
C PHE A 144 9.84 6.11 -20.68
N THR A 145 10.62 5.56 -19.77
CA THR A 145 11.39 4.32 -20.03
C THR A 145 10.49 3.10 -20.22
N THR A 146 9.37 3.01 -19.48
CA THR A 146 8.40 1.91 -19.67
C THR A 146 7.67 1.98 -21.01
N LYS A 147 7.46 3.18 -21.57
CA LYS A 147 6.89 3.36 -22.91
C LYS A 147 7.82 2.90 -24.03
N ILE A 148 9.14 3.06 -23.85
CA ILE A 148 10.15 2.74 -24.87
C ILE A 148 10.53 1.26 -24.79
N ASN A 149 10.83 0.73 -23.62
CA ASN A 149 11.23 -0.67 -23.44
C ASN A 149 10.98 -1.18 -22.03
N LYS A 150 9.93 -1.99 -21.84
CA LYS A 150 9.56 -2.57 -20.54
C LYS A 150 10.68 -3.43 -19.91
N LYS A 151 11.47 -4.15 -20.74
CA LYS A 151 12.58 -5.00 -20.26
C LYS A 151 13.74 -4.14 -19.76
N LEU A 152 14.04 -3.05 -20.46
CA LEU A 152 15.09 -2.09 -20.05
C LEU A 152 14.71 -1.36 -18.76
N ALA A 153 13.47 -0.92 -18.64
CA ALA A 153 12.97 -0.27 -17.41
C ALA A 153 13.06 -1.21 -16.20
N LYS A 154 12.67 -2.48 -16.36
CA LYS A 154 12.81 -3.51 -15.31
C LYS A 154 14.28 -3.77 -14.95
N TRP A 155 15.15 -3.84 -15.94
CA TRP A 155 16.58 -4.04 -15.73
C TRP A 155 17.23 -2.84 -15.01
N LEU A 156 16.88 -1.60 -15.41
CA LEU A 156 17.35 -0.37 -14.75
C LEU A 156 16.85 -0.30 -13.29
N LYS A 157 15.59 -0.64 -13.04
CA LYS A 157 15.03 -0.72 -11.68
C LYS A 157 15.78 -1.75 -10.82
N LYS A 158 16.06 -2.94 -11.37
CA LYS A 158 16.78 -4.02 -10.66
C LYS A 158 18.27 -3.70 -10.41
N LYS A 159 18.93 -2.93 -11.29
CA LYS A 159 20.36 -2.54 -11.15
C LYS A 159 20.57 -1.21 -10.42
N SER A 160 19.54 -0.44 -10.17
CA SER A 160 19.68 0.85 -9.51
C SER A 160 20.06 0.65 -8.04
N LYS A 161 21.34 0.86 -7.71
CA LYS A 161 21.83 0.94 -6.32
C LYS A 161 21.03 1.95 -5.48
N LYS A 162 20.51 3.00 -6.12
CA LYS A 162 19.63 4.00 -5.50
C LYS A 162 18.30 3.38 -5.04
N TRP A 163 17.71 2.50 -5.84
CA TRP A 163 16.44 1.85 -5.46
C TRP A 163 16.63 0.89 -4.29
N GLY A 164 17.65 0.03 -4.33
CA GLY A 164 18.00 -0.86 -3.20
C GLY A 164 18.33 -0.07 -1.93
N GLY A 165 19.01 1.05 -2.06
CA GLY A 165 19.30 1.95 -0.93
C GLY A 165 18.04 2.60 -0.35
N LEU A 166 17.06 2.96 -1.18
CA LEU A 166 15.78 3.53 -0.70
C LEU A 166 14.95 2.51 0.08
N LEU A 167 14.84 1.27 -0.44
CA LEU A 167 14.15 0.18 0.27
C LEU A 167 14.75 -0.02 1.67
N GLU A 168 16.08 -0.07 1.75
CA GLU A 168 16.78 -0.23 3.02
C GLU A 168 16.57 0.97 3.97
N ILE A 169 16.56 2.20 3.45
CA ILE A 169 16.29 3.40 4.24
C ILE A 169 14.87 3.38 4.81
N VAL A 170 13.87 3.08 3.98
CA VAL A 170 12.47 2.98 4.43
C VAL A 170 12.33 1.90 5.49
N ARG A 171 12.91 0.72 5.28
CA ARG A 171 12.89 -0.36 6.26
C ARG A 171 13.54 0.07 7.59
N LYS A 172 14.76 0.59 7.57
CA LYS A 172 15.48 1.04 8.78
C LYS A 172 14.72 2.13 9.54
N ASN A 173 14.15 3.10 8.81
CA ASN A 173 13.36 4.16 9.43
C ASN A 173 12.07 3.62 10.05
N SER A 174 11.43 2.63 9.42
CA SER A 174 10.25 1.95 9.96
C SER A 174 10.57 1.19 11.24
N ILE A 175 11.67 0.44 11.25
CA ILE A 175 12.17 -0.31 12.42
C ILE A 175 12.52 0.66 13.55
N ALA A 176 13.27 1.70 13.29
CA ALA A 176 13.62 2.73 14.28
C ALA A 176 12.37 3.42 14.88
N HIS A 177 11.34 3.63 14.06
CA HIS A 177 10.06 4.17 14.56
C HIS A 177 9.36 3.20 15.50
N ALA A 178 9.32 1.92 15.16
CA ALA A 178 8.74 0.87 16.01
C ALA A 178 9.50 0.74 17.35
N GLN A 179 10.83 0.73 17.31
CA GLN A 179 11.70 0.72 18.49
C GLN A 179 11.42 1.91 19.41
N LYS A 180 11.37 3.13 18.86
CA LYS A 180 11.07 4.35 19.63
C LYS A 180 9.69 4.30 20.31
N GLY A 181 8.73 3.62 19.67
CA GLY A 181 7.38 3.42 20.21
C GLY A 181 7.24 2.22 21.14
N ASN A 182 8.31 1.46 21.40
CA ASN A 182 8.26 0.16 22.09
C ASN A 182 7.20 -0.77 21.48
N ILE A 183 7.19 -0.88 20.15
CA ILE A 183 6.26 -1.69 19.37
C ILE A 183 7.06 -2.83 18.75
N PRO A 184 6.75 -4.11 19.10
CA PRO A 184 7.54 -5.26 18.67
C PRO A 184 7.39 -5.61 17.19
N GLY A 185 6.40 -5.04 16.49
CA GLY A 185 6.22 -5.31 15.07
C GLY A 185 5.64 -4.13 14.28
N ILE A 186 6.02 -4.03 13.01
CA ILE A 186 5.51 -3.02 12.08
C ILE A 186 5.21 -3.64 10.71
N ILE A 187 4.04 -3.28 10.16
CA ILE A 187 3.58 -3.71 8.85
C ILE A 187 3.48 -2.50 7.94
N THR A 188 4.16 -2.56 6.79
CA THR A 188 4.21 -1.47 5.80
C THR A 188 3.80 -1.92 4.41
N GLY A 189 3.72 -1.00 3.46
CA GLY A 189 3.63 -1.15 2.01
C GLY A 189 4.61 -0.20 1.34
N HIS A 190 4.14 0.68 0.43
CA HIS A 190 4.82 1.81 -0.20
C HIS A 190 5.99 1.45 -1.12
N THR A 191 6.90 0.60 -0.68
CA THR A 191 8.09 0.26 -1.47
C THR A 191 7.81 -0.71 -2.61
N HIS A 192 6.61 -1.33 -2.64
CA HIS A 192 6.22 -2.39 -3.57
C HIS A 192 7.09 -3.65 -3.49
N PHE A 193 7.88 -3.79 -2.44
CA PHE A 193 8.78 -4.92 -2.23
C PHE A 193 8.38 -5.70 -0.99
N ALA A 194 7.82 -6.89 -1.20
CA ALA A 194 7.34 -7.73 -0.11
C ALA A 194 8.52 -8.29 0.71
N GLU A 195 8.46 -8.10 2.01
CA GLU A 195 9.46 -8.57 2.98
C GLU A 195 8.77 -9.09 4.24
N ASN A 196 9.35 -10.13 4.84
CA ASN A 196 8.95 -10.62 6.17
C ASN A 196 10.23 -11.05 6.89
N LEU A 197 10.69 -10.25 7.86
CA LEU A 197 11.98 -10.46 8.52
C LEU A 197 11.98 -9.91 9.94
N HIS A 198 12.91 -10.40 10.75
CA HIS A 198 13.23 -9.85 12.07
C HIS A 198 14.58 -9.13 12.01
N GLU A 199 14.59 -7.88 12.41
CA GLU A 199 15.79 -7.04 12.47
C GLU A 199 15.70 -6.19 13.75
N ASP A 200 16.79 -6.14 14.54
CA ASP A 200 16.87 -5.37 15.78
C ASP A 200 15.68 -5.60 16.75
N GLU A 201 15.29 -6.86 16.96
CA GLU A 201 14.17 -7.31 17.80
C GLU A 201 12.77 -6.85 17.30
N ILE A 202 12.69 -6.23 16.15
CA ILE A 202 11.42 -5.81 15.51
C ILE A 202 11.07 -6.80 14.40
N HIS A 203 9.83 -7.29 14.41
CA HIS A 203 9.26 -8.00 13.28
C HIS A 203 8.79 -6.99 12.23
N TYR A 204 9.55 -6.83 11.16
CA TYR A 204 9.22 -5.97 10.02
C TYR A 204 8.57 -6.78 8.92
N VAL A 205 7.40 -6.32 8.46
CA VAL A 205 6.68 -6.95 7.35
C VAL A 205 6.27 -5.89 6.34
N ASN A 206 6.54 -6.15 5.06
CA ASN A 206 6.04 -5.34 3.96
C ASN A 206 5.13 -6.19 3.07
N SER A 207 3.91 -5.73 2.85
CA SER A 207 2.88 -6.48 2.12
C SER A 207 3.08 -6.51 0.60
N GLY A 208 4.05 -5.74 0.07
CA GLY A 208 4.34 -5.68 -1.37
C GLY A 208 3.33 -4.83 -2.14
N SER A 209 2.92 -5.27 -3.33
CA SER A 209 2.10 -4.47 -4.25
C SER A 209 1.24 -5.33 -5.18
N TRP A 210 0.22 -4.72 -5.80
CA TRP A 210 -0.66 -5.35 -6.80
C TRP A 210 -0.46 -4.79 -8.21
N THR A 211 0.61 -4.03 -8.42
CA THR A 211 0.95 -3.41 -9.71
C THR A 211 2.22 -3.97 -10.35
N GLU A 212 2.92 -4.83 -9.65
CA GLU A 212 4.13 -5.50 -10.12
C GLU A 212 3.81 -6.92 -10.62
N ASN A 213 4.78 -7.60 -11.19
CA ASN A 213 4.59 -8.96 -11.71
C ASN A 213 4.39 -9.99 -10.59
N LEU A 214 4.84 -9.70 -9.39
CA LEU A 214 4.70 -10.57 -8.24
C LEU A 214 3.78 -9.88 -7.23
N CYS A 215 2.50 -10.18 -7.33
CA CYS A 215 1.53 -9.69 -6.37
C CYS A 215 1.68 -10.41 -5.04
N SER A 216 1.44 -9.70 -3.94
CA SER A 216 1.55 -10.28 -2.61
C SER A 216 0.54 -9.68 -1.64
N TYR A 217 0.25 -10.43 -0.58
CA TYR A 217 -0.65 -10.03 0.51
C TYR A 217 -0.23 -10.70 1.82
N LEU A 218 -0.76 -10.21 2.92
CA LEU A 218 -0.53 -10.82 4.22
C LEU A 218 -1.83 -11.42 4.76
N LEU A 219 -1.69 -12.57 5.41
CA LEU A 219 -2.69 -13.10 6.32
C LEU A 219 -2.12 -13.07 7.73
N ALA A 220 -2.86 -12.46 8.64
CA ALA A 220 -2.53 -12.45 10.06
C ALA A 220 -3.67 -13.09 10.84
N ASP A 221 -3.33 -13.95 11.77
CA ASP A 221 -4.28 -14.54 12.70
C ASP A 221 -3.81 -14.36 14.16
N GLU A 222 -4.32 -15.16 15.08
CA GLU A 222 -3.92 -15.09 16.48
C GLU A 222 -2.51 -15.65 16.74
N HIS A 223 -1.90 -16.32 15.77
CA HIS A 223 -0.62 -17.03 15.94
C HIS A 223 0.53 -16.37 15.18
N ASP A 224 0.29 -15.93 13.91
CA ASP A 224 1.37 -15.49 13.03
C ASP A 224 0.89 -14.50 11.95
N ILE A 225 1.88 -13.93 11.24
CA ILE A 225 1.71 -13.13 10.03
C ILE A 225 2.41 -13.84 8.88
N THR A 226 1.63 -14.32 7.91
CA THR A 226 2.13 -15.04 6.74
C THR A 226 2.10 -14.14 5.51
N LEU A 227 3.25 -14.03 4.83
CA LEU A 227 3.38 -13.36 3.53
C LEU A 227 3.13 -14.37 2.41
N HIS A 228 2.18 -14.05 1.56
CA HIS A 228 1.82 -14.86 0.39
C HIS A 228 2.20 -14.14 -0.90
N HIS A 229 2.83 -14.89 -1.81
CA HIS A 229 3.13 -14.44 -3.17
C HIS A 229 2.21 -15.15 -4.16
N LEU A 230 1.72 -14.40 -5.13
CA LEU A 230 0.92 -14.94 -6.22
C LEU A 230 1.80 -15.08 -7.46
N PRO A 231 1.73 -16.21 -8.16
CA PRO A 231 2.42 -16.35 -9.44
C PRO A 231 1.83 -15.39 -10.49
N ASP A 232 2.66 -15.07 -11.50
CA ASP A 232 2.24 -14.30 -12.67
C ASP A 232 1.14 -15.02 -13.47
#